data_cf6d1bb38cacd9db39387a3ac3bc4ab2
#
_entry.id   cf6d1bb38cacd9db39387a3ac3bc4ab2
#
_cell.length_a   1.000
_cell.length_b   1.000
_cell.length_c   1.000
_cell.angle_alpha   90.00
_cell.angle_beta   90.00
_cell.angle_gamma   90.00
#
_symmetry.space_group_name_H-M   'P 1'
#
loop_
_entity.id
_entity.type
_entity.pdbx_description
1 polymer ?
#
loop_
_entity_poly.entity_id
_entity_poly.type
_entity_poly.pdbx_seq_one_letter_code
_entity_poly.pdbx_strand_id
1 'polypeptide(L)'
;MLKICPLQDKWNWIVLGIAALITASDQWTKWLIQNSLYLGQSVPETGFFRLTYVQNTGAAFSIFTGLNDILAVFAIVGAILILTFIFFLSRRFPFLDTRLNKLALSLILAGTIGNLIDRLWLGYVRDFIDVSIWPIFNIADSSTVVGTLLFAFSLLFLTRETGIHKTQTGAGPASPQPPPEAQ
;
A
#
# COMPACT_ATOMS: atom_id res chain seq x y z
N MET A 1 5.01 -25.95 -18.81
CA MET A 1 6.09 -25.46 -17.91
C MET A 1 6.22 -23.95 -18.11
N LEU A 2 5.72 -23.13 -17.17
CA LEU A 2 5.86 -21.66 -17.20
C LEU A 2 7.33 -21.32 -16.93
N LYS A 3 8.02 -20.73 -17.91
CA LYS A 3 9.38 -20.20 -17.73
C LYS A 3 9.31 -19.06 -16.72
N ILE A 4 9.82 -19.28 -15.52
CA ILE A 4 9.97 -18.27 -14.46
C ILE A 4 11.00 -17.25 -14.96
N CYS A 5 10.57 -16.00 -15.18
CA CYS A 5 11.49 -14.93 -15.55
C CYS A 5 12.28 -14.51 -14.29
N PRO A 6 13.61 -14.68 -14.25
CA PRO A 6 14.40 -14.43 -13.04
C PRO A 6 14.40 -12.96 -12.58
N LEU A 7 14.01 -12.01 -13.44
CA LEU A 7 13.88 -10.60 -13.09
C LEU A 7 12.66 -10.32 -12.21
N GLN A 8 11.59 -11.11 -12.34
CA GLN A 8 10.36 -10.94 -11.56
C GLN A 8 10.57 -11.34 -10.09
N ASP A 9 11.38 -12.37 -9.84
CA ASP A 9 11.70 -12.80 -8.49
C ASP A 9 12.53 -11.75 -7.72
N LYS A 10 13.46 -11.05 -8.38
CA LYS A 10 14.25 -9.98 -7.74
C LYS A 10 13.37 -8.84 -7.24
N TRP A 11 12.36 -8.42 -8.01
CA TRP A 11 11.44 -7.36 -7.61
C TRP A 11 10.55 -7.75 -6.43
N ASN A 12 10.14 -9.00 -6.33
CA ASN A 12 9.38 -9.48 -5.20
C ASN A 12 10.20 -9.40 -3.88
N TRP A 13 11.48 -9.72 -3.93
CA TRP A 13 12.38 -9.56 -2.77
C TRP A 13 12.63 -8.10 -2.41
N ILE A 14 12.74 -7.20 -3.41
CA ILE A 14 12.85 -5.76 -3.19
C ILE A 14 11.60 -5.23 -2.48
N VAL A 15 10.41 -5.65 -2.90
CA VAL A 15 9.14 -5.31 -2.25
C VAL A 15 9.12 -5.71 -0.77
N LEU A 16 9.54 -6.92 -0.47
CA LEU A 16 9.63 -7.39 0.92
C LEU A 16 10.68 -6.61 1.72
N GLY A 17 11.82 -6.28 1.11
CA GLY A 17 12.85 -5.44 1.73
C GLY A 17 12.35 -4.05 2.07
N ILE A 18 11.61 -3.40 1.16
CA ILE A 18 10.97 -2.09 1.40
C ILE A 18 9.93 -2.19 2.52
N ALA A 19 9.07 -3.22 2.47
CA ALA A 19 8.07 -3.43 3.51
C ALA A 19 8.72 -3.63 4.89
N ALA A 20 9.75 -4.45 4.98
CA ALA A 20 10.48 -4.68 6.22
C ALA A 20 11.14 -3.41 6.76
N LEU A 21 11.77 -2.60 5.89
CA LEU A 21 12.42 -1.35 6.28
C LEU A 21 11.42 -0.34 6.85
N ILE A 22 10.29 -0.17 6.19
CA ILE A 22 9.23 0.75 6.64
C ILE A 22 8.60 0.27 7.94
N THR A 23 8.30 -1.03 8.05
CA THR A 23 7.80 -1.62 9.30
C THR A 23 8.79 -1.43 10.45
N ALA A 24 10.09 -1.65 10.21
CA ALA A 24 11.12 -1.43 11.21
C ALA A 24 11.20 0.05 11.63
N SER A 25 11.11 0.99 10.67
CA SER A 25 11.09 2.43 10.94
C SER A 25 9.85 2.83 11.75
N ASP A 26 8.67 2.30 11.42
CA ASP A 26 7.45 2.51 12.18
C ASP A 26 7.58 2.03 13.62
N GLN A 27 8.02 0.80 13.82
CA GLN A 27 8.18 0.22 15.16
C GLN A 27 9.25 0.96 15.97
N TRP A 28 10.34 1.37 15.34
CA TRP A 28 11.39 2.15 16.01
C TRP A 28 10.90 3.52 16.45
N THR A 29 10.19 4.24 15.60
CA THR A 29 9.63 5.56 15.95
C THR A 29 8.56 5.43 17.04
N LYS A 30 7.68 4.44 16.98
CA LYS A 30 6.71 4.13 18.02
C LYS A 30 7.37 3.84 19.36
N TRP A 31 8.47 3.08 19.34
CA TRP A 31 9.27 2.81 20.54
C TRP A 31 9.90 4.09 21.11
N LEU A 32 10.49 4.94 20.27
CA LEU A 32 11.05 6.23 20.69
C LEU A 32 10.00 7.11 21.37
N ILE A 33 8.84 7.27 20.75
CA ILE A 33 7.73 8.08 21.27
C ILE A 33 7.24 7.55 22.63
N GLN A 34 7.02 6.24 22.72
CA GLN A 34 6.56 5.60 23.96
C GLN A 34 7.53 5.76 25.13
N ASN A 35 8.85 5.84 24.83
CA ASN A 35 9.88 6.02 25.88
C ASN A 35 10.19 7.50 26.15
N SER A 36 9.74 8.43 25.30
CA SER A 36 10.07 9.86 25.43
C SER A 36 8.91 10.71 25.91
N LEU A 37 7.67 10.27 25.72
CA LEU A 37 6.45 11.02 26.04
C LEU A 37 5.52 10.23 26.95
N TYR A 38 4.86 10.94 27.88
CA TYR A 38 3.74 10.36 28.62
C TYR A 38 2.48 10.29 27.75
N LEU A 39 1.57 9.39 28.08
CA LEU A 39 0.30 9.25 27.36
C LEU A 39 -0.47 10.59 27.37
N GLY A 40 -0.86 11.06 26.20
CA GLY A 40 -1.51 12.36 26.00
C GLY A 40 -0.57 13.56 25.96
N GLN A 41 0.73 13.39 26.19
CA GLN A 41 1.70 14.49 26.11
C GLN A 41 1.97 14.88 24.65
N SER A 42 2.06 16.19 24.40
CA SER A 42 2.39 16.80 23.10
C SER A 42 3.69 17.61 23.18
N VAL A 43 4.54 17.48 22.17
CA VAL A 43 5.77 18.27 22.01
C VAL A 43 5.84 18.76 20.56
N PRO A 44 5.88 20.09 20.34
CA PRO A 44 5.63 21.17 21.30
C PRO A 44 4.18 21.12 21.84
N GLU A 45 3.90 21.77 22.98
CA GLU A 45 2.54 21.77 23.57
C GLU A 45 1.51 22.46 22.66
N THR A 46 1.94 23.44 21.87
CA THR A 46 1.10 24.20 20.94
C THR A 46 1.74 24.24 19.56
N GLY A 47 0.91 24.35 18.52
CA GLY A 47 1.38 24.46 17.14
C GLY A 47 0.59 23.57 16.19
N PHE A 48 0.80 23.77 14.89
CA PHE A 48 0.14 22.98 13.84
C PHE A 48 0.68 21.54 13.77
N PHE A 49 1.98 21.37 13.91
CA PHE A 49 2.65 20.06 13.90
C PHE A 49 3.20 19.75 15.29
N ARG A 50 2.80 18.61 15.83
CA ARG A 50 3.21 18.14 17.16
C ARG A 50 3.50 16.65 17.14
N LEU A 51 4.27 16.20 18.10
CA LEU A 51 4.36 14.77 18.44
C LEU A 51 3.53 14.53 19.69
N THR A 52 2.42 13.82 19.56
CA THR A 52 1.47 13.56 20.67
C THR A 52 1.30 12.05 20.83
N TYR A 53 1.70 11.51 21.99
CA TYR A 53 1.56 10.07 22.22
C TYR A 53 0.13 9.67 22.55
N VAL A 54 -0.47 8.83 21.70
CA VAL A 54 -1.84 8.32 21.88
C VAL A 54 -1.87 6.80 21.69
N GLN A 55 -2.72 6.13 22.48
CA GLN A 55 -3.04 4.71 22.34
C GLN A 55 -4.40 4.56 21.64
N ASN A 56 -4.39 4.01 20.45
CA ASN A 56 -5.58 3.85 19.61
C ASN A 56 -6.06 2.39 19.64
N THR A 57 -7.17 2.11 20.31
CA THR A 57 -7.79 0.78 20.42
C THR A 57 -8.81 0.49 19.32
N GLY A 58 -8.97 1.42 18.36
CA GLY A 58 -9.95 1.31 17.30
C GLY A 58 -9.35 1.41 15.89
N ALA A 59 -10.23 1.63 14.92
CA ALA A 59 -9.87 2.05 13.58
C ALA A 59 -9.80 3.58 13.50
N ALA A 60 -9.59 4.11 12.27
CA ALA A 60 -9.58 5.54 12.00
C ALA A 60 -10.71 6.26 12.75
N PHE A 61 -10.38 7.40 13.39
CA PHE A 61 -11.30 8.24 14.17
C PHE A 61 -11.84 7.62 15.46
N SER A 62 -11.22 6.55 15.98
CA SER A 62 -11.70 5.82 17.20
C SER A 62 -13.16 5.36 17.11
N ILE A 63 -13.72 5.21 15.92
CA ILE A 63 -15.13 4.83 15.70
C ILE A 63 -15.39 3.40 16.18
N PHE A 64 -14.36 2.55 16.16
CA PHE A 64 -14.45 1.12 16.52
C PHE A 64 -13.61 0.80 17.77
N THR A 65 -13.79 1.57 18.84
CA THR A 65 -13.13 1.28 20.14
C THR A 65 -13.51 -0.10 20.64
N GLY A 66 -12.52 -0.86 21.11
CA GLY A 66 -12.73 -2.23 21.64
C GLY A 66 -12.79 -3.34 20.58
N LEU A 67 -12.62 -3.02 19.27
CA LEU A 67 -12.59 -4.03 18.21
C LEU A 67 -11.16 -4.41 17.77
N ASN A 68 -10.18 -4.26 18.65
CA ASN A 68 -8.77 -4.52 18.36
C ASN A 68 -8.53 -5.89 17.69
N ASP A 69 -9.15 -6.94 18.24
CA ASP A 69 -8.98 -8.32 17.75
C ASP A 69 -9.57 -8.50 16.34
N ILE A 70 -10.71 -7.89 16.07
CA ILE A 70 -11.34 -7.91 14.76
C ILE A 70 -10.46 -7.19 13.74
N LEU A 71 -9.92 -6.02 14.10
CA LEU A 71 -9.00 -5.27 13.25
C LEU A 71 -7.68 -6.02 13.01
N ALA A 72 -7.18 -6.77 14.01
CA ALA A 72 -6.03 -7.64 13.84
C ALA A 72 -6.31 -8.76 12.84
N VAL A 73 -7.48 -9.40 12.91
CA VAL A 73 -7.89 -10.44 11.93
C VAL A 73 -7.98 -9.86 10.52
N PHE A 74 -8.60 -8.67 10.33
CA PHE A 74 -8.63 -8.02 9.02
C PHE A 74 -7.24 -7.67 8.51
N ALA A 75 -6.33 -7.23 9.36
CA ALA A 75 -4.95 -6.95 8.99
C ALA A 75 -4.21 -8.23 8.56
N ILE A 76 -4.39 -9.35 9.26
CA ILE A 76 -3.81 -10.65 8.88
C ILE A 76 -4.32 -11.09 7.52
N VAL A 77 -5.64 -11.08 7.32
CA VAL A 77 -6.25 -11.45 6.03
C VAL A 77 -5.75 -10.55 4.91
N GLY A 78 -5.72 -9.22 5.13
CA GLY A 78 -5.21 -8.25 4.17
C GLY A 78 -3.74 -8.52 3.80
N ALA A 79 -2.88 -8.76 4.79
CA ALA A 79 -1.48 -9.09 4.54
C ALA A 79 -1.31 -10.39 3.71
N ILE A 80 -2.09 -11.43 4.03
CA ILE A 80 -2.09 -12.68 3.26
C ILE A 80 -2.53 -12.44 1.81
N LEU A 81 -3.59 -11.66 1.60
CA LEU A 81 -4.09 -11.34 0.25
C LEU A 81 -3.05 -10.55 -0.56
N ILE A 82 -2.37 -9.57 0.05
CA ILE A 82 -1.32 -8.79 -0.60
C ILE A 82 -0.14 -9.69 -0.98
N LEU A 83 0.33 -10.53 -0.07
CA LEU A 83 1.41 -11.48 -0.35
C LEU A 83 1.03 -12.48 -1.45
N THR A 84 -0.19 -13.04 -1.39
CA THR A 84 -0.72 -13.93 -2.42
C THR A 84 -0.76 -13.23 -3.78
N PHE A 85 -1.18 -11.97 -3.81
CA PHE A 85 -1.18 -11.18 -5.03
C PHE A 85 0.24 -10.99 -5.58
N ILE A 86 1.20 -10.55 -4.75
CA ILE A 86 2.59 -10.28 -5.16
C ILE A 86 3.26 -11.54 -5.72
N PHE A 87 3.09 -12.69 -5.08
CA PHE A 87 3.84 -13.90 -5.44
C PHE A 87 3.14 -14.77 -6.50
N PHE A 88 1.82 -14.78 -6.51
CA PHE A 88 1.06 -15.72 -7.36
C PHE A 88 0.18 -15.02 -8.38
N LEU A 89 -0.63 -14.06 -7.96
CA LEU A 89 -1.69 -13.48 -8.79
C LEU A 89 -1.17 -12.44 -9.79
N SER A 90 -0.12 -11.69 -9.46
CA SER A 90 0.50 -10.72 -10.36
C SER A 90 0.97 -11.37 -11.67
N ARG A 91 1.38 -12.63 -11.63
CA ARG A 91 1.78 -13.40 -12.81
C ARG A 91 0.59 -13.70 -13.75
N ARG A 92 -0.61 -13.79 -13.21
CA ARG A 92 -1.85 -14.03 -13.97
C ARG A 92 -2.37 -12.77 -14.65
N PHE A 93 -2.05 -11.62 -14.09
CA PHE A 93 -2.50 -10.30 -14.56
C PHE A 93 -1.30 -9.38 -14.85
N PRO A 94 -0.63 -9.55 -16.04
CA PRO A 94 0.59 -8.81 -16.36
C PRO A 94 0.44 -7.28 -16.31
N PHE A 95 -0.77 -6.75 -16.57
CA PHE A 95 -1.06 -5.33 -16.50
C PHE A 95 -1.01 -4.76 -15.07
N LEU A 96 -1.13 -5.62 -14.05
CA LEU A 96 -0.96 -5.26 -12.63
C LEU A 96 0.47 -5.48 -12.14
N ASP A 97 1.31 -6.21 -12.89
CA ASP A 97 2.68 -6.54 -12.52
C ASP A 97 3.67 -5.41 -12.87
N THR A 98 3.32 -4.17 -12.51
CA THR A 98 4.17 -3.00 -12.71
C THR A 98 5.03 -2.73 -11.48
N ARG A 99 6.18 -2.05 -11.67
CA ARG A 99 7.03 -1.63 -10.54
C ARG A 99 6.30 -0.72 -9.57
N LEU A 100 5.42 0.15 -10.10
CA LEU A 100 4.62 1.07 -9.29
C LEU A 100 3.62 0.31 -8.42
N ASN A 101 2.91 -0.68 -8.98
CA ASN A 101 1.99 -1.51 -8.21
C ASN A 101 2.71 -2.30 -7.12
N LYS A 102 3.90 -2.85 -7.43
CA LYS A 102 4.72 -3.54 -6.44
C LYS A 102 5.17 -2.62 -5.31
N LEU A 103 5.61 -1.41 -5.63
CA LEU A 103 5.94 -0.40 -4.62
C LEU A 103 4.71 -0.03 -3.78
N ALA A 104 3.58 0.24 -4.41
CA ALA A 104 2.33 0.55 -3.73
C ALA A 104 1.91 -0.56 -2.74
N LEU A 105 1.94 -1.80 -3.20
CA LEU A 105 1.61 -2.96 -2.37
C LEU A 105 2.62 -3.18 -1.23
N SER A 106 3.92 -2.87 -1.44
CA SER A 106 4.91 -2.94 -0.34
C SER A 106 4.62 -1.91 0.76
N LEU A 107 4.18 -0.70 0.38
CA LEU A 107 3.78 0.34 1.32
C LEU A 107 2.53 -0.06 2.12
N ILE A 108 1.51 -0.60 1.44
CA ILE A 108 0.29 -1.07 2.11
C ILE A 108 0.62 -2.24 3.05
N LEU A 109 1.43 -3.19 2.60
CA LEU A 109 1.87 -4.33 3.41
C LEU A 109 2.63 -3.86 4.66
N ALA A 110 3.57 -2.93 4.51
CA ALA A 110 4.34 -2.37 5.61
C ALA A 110 3.45 -1.73 6.68
N GLY A 111 2.51 -0.89 6.26
CA GLY A 111 1.57 -0.23 7.17
C GLY A 111 0.63 -1.22 7.85
N THR A 112 0.16 -2.22 7.10
CA THR A 112 -0.67 -3.30 7.65
C THR A 112 0.09 -4.09 8.73
N ILE A 113 1.34 -4.48 8.46
CA ILE A 113 2.17 -5.24 9.42
C ILE A 113 2.55 -4.37 10.61
N GLY A 114 2.93 -3.11 10.40
CA GLY A 114 3.32 -2.19 11.48
C GLY A 114 2.22 -2.04 12.54
N ASN A 115 0.99 -1.79 12.09
CA ASN A 115 -0.16 -1.69 12.99
C ASN A 115 -0.65 -3.04 13.53
N LEU A 116 -0.43 -4.13 12.79
CA LEU A 116 -0.74 -5.48 13.28
C LEU A 116 0.17 -5.89 14.44
N ILE A 117 1.46 -5.60 14.36
CA ILE A 117 2.42 -5.86 15.45
C ILE A 117 1.95 -5.20 16.75
N ASP A 118 1.57 -3.93 16.69
CA ASP A 118 1.07 -3.20 17.86
C ASP A 118 -0.20 -3.84 18.43
N ARG A 119 -1.15 -4.20 17.58
CA ARG A 119 -2.41 -4.84 18.00
C ARG A 119 -2.19 -6.18 18.69
N LEU A 120 -1.30 -7.00 18.16
CA LEU A 120 -1.03 -8.34 18.71
C LEU A 120 -0.21 -8.27 20.02
N TRP A 121 0.69 -7.31 20.15
CA TRP A 121 1.57 -7.24 21.33
C TRP A 121 1.03 -6.36 22.45
N LEU A 122 0.40 -5.23 22.10
CA LEU A 122 0.01 -4.22 23.05
C LEU A 122 -1.52 -4.16 23.26
N GLY A 123 -2.30 -4.67 22.31
CA GLY A 123 -3.75 -4.53 22.30
C GLY A 123 -4.26 -3.16 21.81
N TYR A 124 -3.36 -2.28 21.35
CA TYR A 124 -3.66 -0.97 20.80
C TYR A 124 -2.58 -0.57 19.80
N VAL A 125 -2.85 0.44 18.97
CA VAL A 125 -1.87 1.04 18.05
C VAL A 125 -1.32 2.32 18.69
N ARG A 126 0.00 2.53 18.58
CA ARG A 126 0.69 3.74 19.02
C ARG A 126 0.65 4.78 17.91
N ASP A 127 -0.08 5.88 18.13
CA ASP A 127 -0.15 7.01 17.21
C ASP A 127 0.56 8.21 17.81
N PHE A 128 1.18 9.05 16.94
CA PHE A 128 2.00 10.14 17.46
C PHE A 128 2.17 11.35 16.53
N ILE A 129 1.83 11.27 15.25
CA ILE A 129 1.91 12.40 14.32
C ILE A 129 0.61 13.18 14.42
N ASP A 130 0.70 14.39 14.97
CA ASP A 130 -0.43 15.26 15.21
C ASP A 130 -0.29 16.54 14.36
N VAL A 131 -1.21 16.73 13.42
CA VAL A 131 -1.31 17.90 12.54
C VAL A 131 -2.52 18.77 12.87
N SER A 132 -3.05 18.67 14.07
CA SER A 132 -4.14 19.47 14.66
C SER A 132 -5.50 19.43 13.96
N ILE A 133 -5.55 19.26 12.65
CA ILE A 133 -6.78 19.22 11.81
C ILE A 133 -7.18 17.81 11.40
N TRP A 134 -6.40 16.82 11.73
CA TRP A 134 -6.57 15.41 11.38
C TRP A 134 -6.37 14.54 12.63
N PRO A 135 -7.01 13.37 12.72
CA PRO A 135 -6.71 12.42 13.79
C PRO A 135 -5.22 12.10 13.85
N ILE A 136 -4.70 11.88 15.05
CA ILE A 136 -3.30 11.51 15.25
C ILE A 136 -3.05 10.16 14.60
N PHE A 137 -1.92 10.01 13.89
CA PHE A 137 -1.56 8.84 13.11
C PHE A 137 -0.07 8.51 13.26
N ASN A 138 0.39 7.47 12.57
CA ASN A 138 1.77 6.97 12.63
C ASN A 138 2.36 6.75 11.22
N ILE A 139 3.59 6.22 11.14
CA ILE A 139 4.27 5.92 9.87
C ILE A 139 3.55 4.80 9.11
N ALA A 140 3.04 3.78 9.81
CA ALA A 140 2.31 2.69 9.17
C ALA A 140 1.03 3.19 8.47
N ASP A 141 0.28 4.11 9.09
CA ASP A 141 -0.91 4.72 8.49
C ASP A 141 -0.54 5.55 7.26
N SER A 142 0.50 6.39 7.36
CA SER A 142 1.03 7.18 6.25
C SER A 142 1.42 6.28 5.07
N SER A 143 2.12 5.19 5.36
CA SER A 143 2.53 4.20 4.36
C SER A 143 1.33 3.55 3.67
N THR A 144 0.30 3.15 4.43
CA THR A 144 -0.94 2.58 3.88
C THR A 144 -1.65 3.57 2.96
N VAL A 145 -1.80 4.83 3.39
CA VAL A 145 -2.47 5.87 2.61
C VAL A 145 -1.71 6.15 1.30
N VAL A 146 -0.40 6.39 1.38
CA VAL A 146 0.43 6.65 0.19
C VAL A 146 0.40 5.45 -0.76
N GLY A 147 0.55 4.24 -0.25
CA GLY A 147 0.47 3.02 -1.04
C GLY A 147 -0.87 2.85 -1.74
N THR A 148 -1.97 3.11 -1.04
CA THR A 148 -3.33 3.03 -1.60
C THR A 148 -3.54 4.07 -2.72
N LEU A 149 -3.09 5.31 -2.51
CA LEU A 149 -3.18 6.36 -3.52
C LEU A 149 -2.34 6.03 -4.77
N LEU A 150 -1.12 5.52 -4.59
CA LEU A 150 -0.26 5.08 -5.71
C LEU A 150 -0.88 3.91 -6.48
N PHE A 151 -1.47 2.96 -5.77
CA PHE A 151 -2.13 1.82 -6.40
C PHE A 151 -3.36 2.26 -7.19
N ALA A 152 -4.21 3.10 -6.59
CA ALA A 152 -5.38 3.67 -7.25
C ALA A 152 -5.00 4.50 -8.48
N PHE A 153 -3.97 5.36 -8.36
CA PHE A 153 -3.44 6.12 -9.49
C PHE A 153 -2.98 5.20 -10.63
N SER A 154 -2.22 4.16 -10.32
CA SER A 154 -1.76 3.20 -11.31
C SER A 154 -2.92 2.53 -12.05
N LEU A 155 -3.95 2.09 -11.32
CA LEU A 155 -5.13 1.46 -11.92
C LEU A 155 -5.93 2.41 -12.83
N LEU A 156 -6.12 3.66 -12.40
CA LEU A 156 -6.96 4.60 -13.11
C LEU A 156 -6.30 5.19 -14.35
N PHE A 157 -4.99 5.41 -14.32
CA PHE A 157 -4.29 6.18 -15.36
C PHE A 157 -3.38 5.32 -16.23
N LEU A 158 -2.60 4.41 -15.65
CA LEU A 158 -1.59 3.66 -16.42
C LEU A 158 -2.17 2.43 -17.13
N THR A 159 -3.27 1.84 -16.65
CA THR A 159 -3.92 0.72 -17.35
C THR A 159 -4.74 1.15 -18.56
N ARG A 160 -5.15 2.43 -18.64
CA ARG A 160 -5.91 2.95 -19.80
C ARG A 160 -5.06 3.06 -21.07
N GLU A 161 -3.76 3.38 -20.95
CA GLU A 161 -2.89 3.54 -22.13
C GLU A 161 -2.63 2.21 -22.86
N THR A 162 -2.57 1.09 -22.14
CA THR A 162 -2.39 -0.25 -22.76
C THR A 162 -3.61 -0.73 -23.55
N GLY A 163 -4.79 -0.22 -23.29
CA GLY A 163 -6.03 -0.54 -24.00
C GLY A 163 -6.15 0.18 -25.36
N ILE A 164 -5.72 1.44 -25.41
CA ILE A 164 -5.90 2.30 -26.60
C ILE A 164 -4.93 1.91 -27.73
N HIS A 165 -3.69 1.53 -27.39
CA HIS A 165 -2.70 1.11 -28.40
C HIS A 165 -3.04 -0.20 -29.11
N LYS A 166 -3.79 -1.11 -28.49
CA LYS A 166 -4.21 -2.38 -29.13
C LYS A 166 -5.32 -2.20 -30.17
N THR A 167 -6.09 -1.12 -30.09
CA THR A 167 -7.21 -0.88 -31.02
C THR A 167 -6.74 -0.22 -32.32
N GLN A 168 -5.59 0.49 -32.30
CA GLN A 168 -5.06 1.16 -33.51
C GLN A 168 -4.17 0.27 -34.39
N THR A 169 -3.59 -0.79 -33.84
CA THR A 169 -2.75 -1.74 -34.61
C THR A 169 -3.55 -2.84 -35.31
N GLY A 170 -4.86 -2.90 -35.13
CA GLY A 170 -5.73 -3.89 -35.77
C GLY A 170 -6.34 -3.46 -37.13
N ALA A 171 -6.19 -2.20 -37.53
CA ALA A 171 -6.60 -1.74 -38.85
C ALA A 171 -5.43 -1.96 -39.85
N GLY A 172 -5.36 -3.18 -40.37
CA GLY A 172 -4.46 -3.47 -41.51
C GLY A 172 -4.81 -2.60 -42.70
N PRO A 173 -3.82 -2.27 -43.56
CA PRO A 173 -4.07 -1.49 -44.76
C PRO A 173 -5.12 -2.18 -45.62
N ALA A 174 -6.16 -1.43 -46.00
CA ALA A 174 -7.17 -1.89 -46.96
C ALA A 174 -6.47 -2.42 -48.21
N SER A 175 -6.81 -3.66 -48.61
CA SER A 175 -6.33 -4.23 -49.86
C SER A 175 -6.73 -3.35 -51.04
N PRO A 176 -5.85 -3.09 -52.03
CA PRO A 176 -6.20 -2.32 -53.20
C PRO A 176 -7.35 -3.00 -53.98
N GLN A 177 -8.39 -2.24 -54.28
CA GLN A 177 -9.45 -2.72 -55.16
C GLN A 177 -8.91 -2.95 -56.58
N PRO A 178 -9.29 -4.02 -57.27
CA PRO A 178 -8.91 -4.25 -58.65
C PRO A 178 -9.54 -3.16 -59.56
N PRO A 179 -8.87 -2.76 -60.66
CA PRO A 179 -9.37 -1.76 -61.59
C PRO A 179 -10.67 -2.24 -62.26
N PRO A 180 -11.61 -1.33 -62.60
CA PRO A 180 -12.82 -1.68 -63.32
C PRO A 180 -12.52 -2.24 -64.68
N GLU A 181 -13.11 -3.40 -65.05
CA GLU A 181 -13.05 -3.98 -66.37
C GLU A 181 -13.70 -3.03 -67.37
N ALA A 182 -12.95 -2.70 -68.44
CA ALA A 182 -13.44 -1.92 -69.57
C ALA A 182 -14.39 -2.78 -70.42
N GLN A 183 -15.63 -2.28 -70.61
CA GLN A 183 -16.54 -2.75 -71.63
C GLN A 183 -16.36 -1.90 -72.88
#